data_98efde5337632875e688f6476881a6d8
#
_entry.id   98efde5337632875e688f6476881a6d8
#
_cell.length_a   1.000
_cell.length_b   1.000
_cell.length_c   1.000
_cell.angle_alpha   90.00
_cell.angle_beta   90.00
_cell.angle_gamma   90.00
#
_symmetry.space_group_name_H-M   'P 1'
#
loop_
_entity.id
_entity.type
_entity.pdbx_description
1 polymer ?
#
loop_
_entity_poly.entity_id
_entity_poly.type
_entity_poly.pdbx_seq_one_letter_code
_entity_poly.pdbx_strand_id
1 'polypeptide(L)'
;MKISVAIPTSSLQDESLKIDKTRKISVLARACAIFKIDTIYVYNEGNNGSDGSFMTMILRYLETPQFLRRRLFQKVNDLKFAGVLHPLRIPSHNTPTNAKKIIAGDIREGVIVTVKGKKFVDVGINQLIQFYGKTPTGKRVTIQFKEGYPRLSVKEIDNSESKTYWGYDVKERSNLFSLLSEWKGNIIITSRKGKIVTKEHLEKYTKSEENLLVVFGSPEKGVHEIIGGRMNKVQNSKSLNFFPNQATETVRLEEALLGTLAIINAQK
;
A
#
# COMPACT_ATOMS: atom_id res chain seq x y z
N MET A 1 -1.88 -11.02 12.41
CA MET A 1 -2.86 -10.63 11.36
C MET A 1 -2.34 -9.45 10.55
N LYS A 2 -2.22 -9.59 9.22
CA LYS A 2 -1.97 -8.50 8.27
C LYS A 2 -3.29 -8.06 7.66
N ILE A 3 -3.45 -6.74 7.43
CA ILE A 3 -4.63 -6.19 6.76
C ILE A 3 -4.23 -5.71 5.37
N SER A 4 -5.00 -6.13 4.38
CA SER A 4 -4.90 -5.66 2.99
C SER A 4 -6.21 -5.00 2.57
N VAL A 5 -6.14 -4.12 1.57
CA VAL A 5 -7.32 -3.48 0.99
C VAL A 5 -7.40 -3.75 -0.49
N ALA A 6 -8.63 -3.85 -1.02
CA ALA A 6 -8.88 -3.94 -2.46
C ALA A 6 -9.73 -2.75 -2.89
N ILE A 7 -9.23 -1.98 -3.86
CA ILE A 7 -9.86 -0.78 -4.39
C ILE A 7 -9.99 -0.86 -5.91
N PRO A 8 -11.09 -0.37 -6.51
CA PRO A 8 -11.32 -0.45 -7.95
C PRO A 8 -10.53 0.60 -8.73
N THR A 9 -10.16 0.29 -9.97
CA THR A 9 -9.53 1.25 -10.88
C THR A 9 -10.43 2.44 -11.21
N SER A 10 -11.75 2.24 -11.19
CA SER A 10 -12.76 3.28 -11.46
C SER A 10 -12.95 4.29 -10.32
N SER A 11 -12.31 4.09 -9.17
CA SER A 11 -12.46 4.98 -8.00
C SER A 11 -11.97 6.41 -8.22
N LEU A 12 -11.33 6.69 -9.36
CA LEU A 12 -10.89 8.04 -9.75
C LEU A 12 -11.83 8.71 -10.76
N GLN A 13 -12.92 8.06 -11.17
CA GLN A 13 -13.82 8.56 -12.22
C GLN A 13 -14.67 9.76 -11.77
N ASP A 14 -14.86 9.92 -10.46
CA ASP A 14 -15.53 11.08 -9.86
C ASP A 14 -14.67 12.35 -9.88
N GLU A 15 -13.38 12.24 -10.24
CA GLU A 15 -12.47 13.36 -10.40
C GLU A 15 -12.15 13.60 -11.89
N SER A 16 -12.47 14.78 -12.42
CA SER A 16 -12.21 15.12 -13.82
C SER A 16 -10.75 15.56 -14.06
N LEU A 17 -10.13 16.22 -13.09
CA LEU A 17 -8.78 16.76 -13.22
C LEU A 17 -7.73 15.81 -12.67
N LYS A 18 -6.63 15.65 -13.40
CA LYS A 18 -5.52 14.77 -12.97
C LYS A 18 -4.89 15.21 -11.64
N ILE A 19 -4.91 16.49 -11.32
CA ILE A 19 -4.42 17.02 -10.04
C ILE A 19 -5.31 16.55 -8.88
N ASP A 20 -6.63 16.48 -9.07
CA ASP A 20 -7.57 16.06 -8.04
C ASP A 20 -7.52 14.53 -7.86
N LYS A 21 -7.41 13.77 -8.96
CA LYS A 21 -7.07 12.35 -8.90
C LYS A 21 -5.78 12.11 -8.10
N THR A 22 -4.75 12.93 -8.32
CA THR A 22 -3.47 12.84 -7.58
C THR A 22 -3.67 13.09 -6.08
N ARG A 23 -4.46 14.10 -5.70
CA ARG A 23 -4.79 14.40 -4.30
C ARG A 23 -5.57 13.26 -3.66
N LYS A 24 -6.58 12.73 -4.35
CA LYS A 24 -7.39 11.61 -3.87
C LYS A 24 -6.53 10.37 -3.59
N ILE A 25 -5.65 9.98 -4.52
CA ILE A 25 -4.71 8.87 -4.30
C ILE A 25 -3.81 9.14 -3.08
N SER A 26 -3.38 10.38 -2.88
CA SER A 26 -2.58 10.76 -1.71
C SER A 26 -3.32 10.53 -0.39
N VAL A 27 -4.61 10.83 -0.33
CA VAL A 27 -5.45 10.55 0.86
C VAL A 27 -5.59 9.06 1.10
N LEU A 28 -5.86 8.27 0.04
CA LEU A 28 -5.92 6.80 0.12
C LEU A 28 -4.60 6.21 0.65
N ALA A 29 -3.47 6.65 0.09
CA ALA A 29 -2.14 6.20 0.51
C ALA A 29 -1.87 6.51 2.00
N ARG A 30 -2.23 7.71 2.44
CA ARG A 30 -2.06 8.09 3.84
C ARG A 30 -2.95 7.29 4.78
N ALA A 31 -4.22 7.07 4.44
CA ALA A 31 -5.10 6.20 5.23
C ALA A 31 -4.51 4.79 5.37
N CYS A 32 -4.03 4.20 4.27
CA CYS A 32 -3.37 2.90 4.30
C CYS A 32 -2.12 2.89 5.20
N ALA A 33 -1.29 3.92 5.15
CA ALA A 33 -0.08 4.02 5.97
C ALA A 33 -0.42 4.23 7.47
N ILE A 34 -1.41 5.07 7.81
CA ILE A 34 -1.87 5.32 9.18
C ILE A 34 -2.29 4.00 9.84
N PHE A 35 -3.04 3.17 9.14
CA PHE A 35 -3.57 1.91 9.67
C PHE A 35 -2.70 0.68 9.35
N LYS A 36 -1.45 0.89 8.92
CA LYS A 36 -0.46 -0.16 8.67
C LYS A 36 -0.95 -1.25 7.71
N ILE A 37 -1.55 -0.83 6.60
CA ILE A 37 -1.98 -1.76 5.55
C ILE A 37 -0.77 -2.44 4.93
N ASP A 38 -0.82 -3.77 4.79
CA ASP A 38 0.26 -4.59 4.23
C ASP A 38 0.28 -4.51 2.69
N THR A 39 -0.88 -4.67 2.06
CA THR A 39 -0.99 -4.66 0.59
C THR A 39 -2.23 -3.90 0.13
N ILE A 40 -2.06 -3.05 -0.89
CA ILE A 40 -3.16 -2.41 -1.63
C ILE A 40 -3.32 -3.15 -2.95
N TYR A 41 -4.46 -3.82 -3.12
CA TYR A 41 -4.84 -4.41 -4.39
C TYR A 41 -5.66 -3.42 -5.20
N VAL A 42 -5.19 -3.07 -6.40
CA VAL A 42 -5.92 -2.26 -7.36
C VAL A 42 -6.53 -3.22 -8.38
N TYR A 43 -7.85 -3.39 -8.35
CA TYR A 43 -8.52 -4.35 -9.22
C TYR A 43 -9.27 -3.69 -10.38
N ASN A 44 -9.28 -4.35 -11.54
CA ASN A 44 -10.00 -3.90 -12.73
C ASN A 44 -11.44 -4.41 -12.70
N GLU A 45 -12.37 -3.54 -13.09
CA GLU A 45 -13.81 -3.85 -13.22
C GLU A 45 -14.24 -4.12 -14.67
N GLY A 46 -13.30 -4.30 -15.59
CA GLY A 46 -13.56 -4.50 -17.02
C GLY A 46 -13.43 -3.23 -17.86
N ASN A 47 -13.17 -2.07 -17.27
CA ASN A 47 -12.89 -0.83 -17.96
C ASN A 47 -11.39 -0.68 -18.19
N ASN A 48 -10.94 -0.66 -19.44
CA ASN A 48 -9.54 -0.47 -19.83
C ASN A 48 -9.03 0.96 -19.64
N GLY A 49 -9.40 1.63 -18.57
CA GLY A 49 -9.00 3.00 -18.29
C GLY A 49 -7.53 3.10 -17.81
N SER A 50 -6.86 4.19 -18.18
CA SER A 50 -5.50 4.54 -17.74
C SER A 50 -5.38 4.80 -16.22
N ASP A 51 -6.50 4.90 -15.52
CA ASP A 51 -6.56 5.29 -14.11
C ASP A 51 -5.95 4.23 -13.17
N GLY A 52 -6.01 2.94 -13.52
CA GLY A 52 -5.42 1.86 -12.71
C GLY A 52 -3.90 1.93 -12.65
N SER A 53 -3.24 2.07 -13.80
CA SER A 53 -1.78 2.22 -13.87
C SER A 53 -1.31 3.52 -13.24
N PHE A 54 -2.08 4.61 -13.43
CA PHE A 54 -1.82 5.90 -12.80
C PHE A 54 -1.90 5.80 -11.27
N MET A 55 -2.96 5.19 -10.74
CA MET A 55 -3.13 4.97 -9.30
C MET A 55 -1.99 4.13 -8.72
N THR A 56 -1.67 3.01 -9.36
CA THR A 56 -0.58 2.13 -8.93
C THR A 56 0.76 2.85 -8.92
N MET A 57 1.04 3.66 -9.93
CA MET A 57 2.28 4.44 -10.01
C MET A 57 2.37 5.45 -8.86
N ILE A 58 1.33 6.24 -8.59
CA ILE A 58 1.32 7.24 -7.52
C ILE A 58 1.43 6.58 -6.14
N LEU A 59 0.72 5.48 -5.91
CA LEU A 59 0.81 4.72 -4.66
C LEU A 59 2.24 4.21 -4.40
N ARG A 60 2.88 3.60 -5.41
CA ARG A 60 4.28 3.14 -5.32
C ARG A 60 5.26 4.30 -5.14
N TYR A 61 5.03 5.43 -5.83
CA TYR A 61 5.85 6.63 -5.69
C TYR A 61 5.78 7.18 -4.26
N LEU A 62 4.59 7.25 -3.65
CA LEU A 62 4.40 7.72 -2.28
C LEU A 62 5.08 6.81 -1.25
N GLU A 63 4.97 5.49 -1.42
CA GLU A 63 5.57 4.50 -0.53
C GLU A 63 7.10 4.50 -0.62
N THR A 64 7.66 4.86 -1.77
CA THR A 64 9.12 4.92 -1.96
C THR A 64 9.74 6.09 -1.18
N PRO A 65 10.81 5.86 -0.38
CA PRO A 65 11.56 6.92 0.29
C PRO A 65 12.01 8.01 -0.67
N GLN A 66 11.93 9.28 -0.25
CA GLN A 66 12.14 10.44 -1.14
C GLN A 66 13.49 10.41 -1.85
N PHE A 67 14.57 10.01 -1.16
CA PHE A 67 15.92 9.97 -1.73
C PHE A 67 16.09 8.92 -2.84
N LEU A 68 15.24 7.89 -2.90
CA LEU A 68 15.25 6.87 -3.94
C LEU A 68 14.40 7.23 -5.17
N ARG A 69 13.43 8.15 -5.02
CA ARG A 69 12.45 8.46 -6.08
C ARG A 69 13.10 8.87 -7.38
N ARG A 70 14.12 9.71 -7.33
CA ARG A 70 14.85 10.17 -8.54
C ARG A 70 15.50 9.02 -9.31
N ARG A 71 15.92 7.95 -8.64
CA ARG A 71 16.56 6.79 -9.27
C ARG A 71 15.55 5.76 -9.76
N LEU A 72 14.46 5.56 -9.05
CA LEU A 72 13.47 4.52 -9.31
C LEU A 72 12.34 4.98 -10.25
N PHE A 73 12.06 6.28 -10.27
CA PHE A 73 11.01 6.85 -11.12
C PHE A 73 11.61 7.85 -12.10
N GLN A 74 11.47 7.54 -13.38
CA GLN A 74 11.84 8.48 -14.46
C GLN A 74 10.85 9.67 -14.45
N LYS A 75 11.23 10.77 -15.11
CA LYS A 75 10.31 11.89 -15.34
C LYS A 75 9.22 11.45 -16.30
N VAL A 76 8.06 11.10 -15.76
CA VAL A 76 6.86 10.73 -16.53
C VAL A 76 5.75 11.75 -16.29
N ASN A 77 4.88 11.91 -17.28
CA ASN A 77 3.79 12.89 -17.24
C ASN A 77 2.81 12.64 -16.06
N ASP A 78 2.72 11.40 -15.61
CA ASP A 78 1.88 11.02 -14.48
C ASP A 78 2.34 11.59 -13.15
N LEU A 79 3.62 11.94 -13.02
CA LEU A 79 4.20 12.58 -11.84
C LEU A 79 4.22 14.11 -11.93
N LYS A 80 3.61 14.73 -12.96
CA LYS A 80 3.57 16.20 -13.11
C LYS A 80 3.04 16.90 -11.86
N PHE A 81 2.08 16.32 -11.19
CA PHE A 81 1.46 16.88 -9.98
C PHE A 81 1.99 16.27 -8.68
N ALA A 82 3.16 15.63 -8.70
CA ALA A 82 3.75 15.02 -7.48
C ALA A 82 3.95 16.02 -6.32
N GLY A 83 4.02 17.33 -6.60
CA GLY A 83 4.14 18.37 -5.59
C GLY A 83 2.93 18.53 -4.65
N VAL A 84 1.73 18.06 -5.05
CA VAL A 84 0.53 18.10 -4.20
C VAL A 84 0.37 16.85 -3.32
N LEU A 85 1.27 15.86 -3.45
CA LEU A 85 1.20 14.62 -2.69
C LEU A 85 1.61 14.84 -1.23
N HIS A 86 0.81 14.33 -0.31
CA HIS A 86 1.14 14.35 1.12
C HIS A 86 2.16 13.25 1.44
N PRO A 87 3.31 13.58 2.06
CA PRO A 87 4.31 12.58 2.41
C PRO A 87 3.77 11.58 3.43
N LEU A 88 4.10 10.30 3.27
CA LEU A 88 3.65 9.25 4.20
C LEU A 88 4.35 9.35 5.56
N ARG A 89 5.64 9.70 5.58
CA ARG A 89 6.47 9.79 6.80
C ARG A 89 6.45 8.51 7.63
N ILE A 90 6.53 7.36 6.97
CA ILE A 90 6.64 6.05 7.60
C ILE A 90 8.10 5.75 8.01
N PRO A 91 8.35 4.75 8.87
CA PRO A 91 9.71 4.43 9.35
C PRO A 91 10.76 4.25 8.25
N SER A 92 10.42 3.60 7.14
CA SER A 92 11.33 3.44 5.99
C SER A 92 11.77 4.77 5.34
N HIS A 93 11.03 5.86 5.56
CA HIS A 93 11.35 7.20 5.03
C HIS A 93 12.28 8.02 5.94
N ASN A 94 12.36 7.66 7.22
CA ASN A 94 13.14 8.39 8.23
C ASN A 94 14.58 7.88 8.27
N THR A 95 15.40 8.32 7.31
CA THR A 95 16.79 7.89 7.23
C THR A 95 17.73 9.06 7.51
N PRO A 96 18.61 8.99 8.55
CA PRO A 96 19.66 9.97 8.74
C PRO A 96 20.56 10.02 7.50
N THR A 97 20.83 11.21 6.99
CA THR A 97 21.77 11.41 5.86
C THR A 97 23.23 11.28 6.27
N ASN A 98 23.52 11.37 7.55
CA ASN A 98 24.88 11.29 8.10
C ASN A 98 25.26 9.84 8.41
N ALA A 99 26.27 9.34 7.72
CA ALA A 99 26.81 8.00 7.91
C ALA A 99 27.27 7.71 9.36
N LYS A 100 27.75 8.74 10.09
CA LYS A 100 28.21 8.60 11.49
C LYS A 100 27.11 8.20 12.47
N LYS A 101 25.83 8.37 12.08
CA LYS A 101 24.67 7.99 12.92
C LYS A 101 24.20 6.55 12.66
N ILE A 102 24.85 5.83 11.76
CA ILE A 102 24.48 4.45 11.44
C ILE A 102 25.09 3.51 12.47
N ILE A 103 24.26 2.66 13.03
CA ILE A 103 24.66 1.61 13.96
C ILE A 103 24.37 0.21 13.40
N ALA A 104 25.02 -0.80 13.94
CA ALA A 104 24.71 -2.18 13.59
C ALA A 104 23.26 -2.52 13.95
N GLY A 105 22.57 -3.23 13.07
CA GLY A 105 21.15 -3.55 13.21
C GLY A 105 20.19 -2.58 12.52
N ASP A 106 20.62 -1.37 12.15
CA ASP A 106 19.79 -0.42 11.40
C ASP A 106 19.30 -1.04 10.10
N ILE A 107 18.01 -0.85 9.79
CA ILE A 107 17.38 -1.28 8.54
C ILE A 107 17.15 -0.07 7.67
N ARG A 108 17.43 -0.18 6.37
CA ARG A 108 17.22 0.87 5.39
C ARG A 108 16.78 0.34 4.03
N GLU A 109 16.09 1.20 3.32
CA GLU A 109 15.88 1.04 1.89
C GLU A 109 17.08 1.55 1.12
N GLY A 110 17.37 0.89 0.01
CA GLY A 110 18.41 1.30 -0.91
C GLY A 110 18.09 0.94 -2.35
N VAL A 111 18.95 1.38 -3.25
CA VAL A 111 18.93 0.96 -4.65
C VAL A 111 20.29 0.44 -5.04
N ILE A 112 20.32 -0.67 -5.77
CA ILE A 112 21.57 -1.26 -6.23
C ILE A 112 22.09 -0.46 -7.41
N VAL A 113 23.37 -0.10 -7.34
CA VAL A 113 24.10 0.60 -8.40
C VAL A 113 25.39 -0.16 -8.75
N THR A 114 25.83 -0.05 -9.99
CA THR A 114 27.10 -0.64 -10.43
C THR A 114 28.13 0.45 -10.68
N VAL A 115 29.28 0.32 -10.05
CA VAL A 115 30.42 1.20 -10.25
C VAL A 115 31.67 0.35 -10.56
N LYS A 116 32.30 0.58 -11.69
CA LYS A 116 33.50 -0.19 -12.14
C LYS A 116 33.29 -1.73 -12.04
N GLY A 117 32.15 -2.22 -12.48
CA GLY A 117 31.81 -3.65 -12.51
C GLY A 117 31.44 -4.27 -11.15
N LYS A 118 31.46 -3.52 -10.05
CA LYS A 118 31.08 -3.99 -8.72
C LYS A 118 29.73 -3.42 -8.30
N LYS A 119 28.96 -4.22 -7.56
CA LYS A 119 27.67 -3.78 -7.01
C LYS A 119 27.87 -3.01 -5.71
N PHE A 120 27.09 -1.94 -5.57
CA PHE A 120 26.98 -1.13 -4.36
C PHE A 120 25.49 -0.87 -4.08
N VAL A 121 25.17 -0.54 -2.85
CA VAL A 121 23.88 -0.03 -2.46
C VAL A 121 23.97 1.45 -2.10
N ASP A 122 23.07 2.26 -2.69
CA ASP A 122 22.85 3.64 -2.32
C ASP A 122 21.67 3.72 -1.35
N VAL A 123 21.94 4.09 -0.11
CA VAL A 123 20.96 4.19 0.99
C VAL A 123 20.72 5.64 1.42
N GLY A 124 21.02 6.61 0.55
CA GLY A 124 20.80 8.04 0.82
C GLY A 124 21.81 8.70 1.74
N ILE A 125 23.01 8.15 1.84
CA ILE A 125 24.16 8.77 2.52
C ILE A 125 25.20 9.17 1.48
N ASN A 126 26.14 10.04 1.84
CA ASN A 126 27.15 10.57 0.90
C ASN A 126 28.22 9.55 0.45
N GLN A 127 27.98 8.26 0.66
CA GLN A 127 28.86 7.19 0.21
C GLN A 127 28.05 5.97 -0.22
N LEU A 128 28.60 5.23 -1.19
CA LEU A 128 28.07 3.94 -1.62
C LEU A 128 28.68 2.83 -0.74
N ILE A 129 27.84 1.84 -0.40
CA ILE A 129 28.27 0.71 0.42
C ILE A 129 28.39 -0.52 -0.48
N GLN A 130 29.47 -1.26 -0.40
CA GLN A 130 29.66 -2.46 -1.21
C GLN A 130 28.57 -3.49 -0.92
N PHE A 131 28.00 -4.06 -1.98
CA PHE A 131 26.85 -4.98 -1.88
C PHE A 131 27.20 -6.33 -2.49
N TYR A 132 26.93 -7.40 -1.72
CA TYR A 132 27.20 -8.78 -2.11
C TYR A 132 25.90 -9.61 -2.27
N GLY A 133 24.73 -8.97 -2.19
CA GLY A 133 23.44 -9.64 -2.31
C GLY A 133 23.07 -9.97 -3.76
N LYS A 134 21.91 -10.64 -3.92
CA LYS A 134 21.43 -11.15 -5.22
C LYS A 134 20.70 -10.09 -6.03
N THR A 135 20.13 -9.07 -5.40
CA THR A 135 19.30 -8.06 -6.06
C THR A 135 20.02 -7.43 -7.26
N PRO A 136 19.37 -7.34 -8.44
CA PRO A 136 19.95 -6.74 -9.63
C PRO A 136 20.15 -5.23 -9.52
N THR A 137 21.07 -4.69 -10.34
CA THR A 137 21.28 -3.25 -10.48
C THR A 137 20.00 -2.53 -10.91
N GLY A 138 19.77 -1.34 -10.36
CA GLY A 138 18.57 -0.53 -10.60
C GLY A 138 17.33 -0.96 -9.81
N LYS A 139 17.41 -2.03 -9.04
CA LYS A 139 16.30 -2.49 -8.20
C LYS A 139 16.43 -1.99 -6.76
N ARG A 140 15.29 -1.73 -6.15
CA ARG A 140 15.15 -1.41 -4.72
C ARG A 140 15.45 -2.66 -3.88
N VAL A 141 16.06 -2.44 -2.72
CA VAL A 141 16.43 -3.51 -1.78
C VAL A 141 16.29 -3.00 -0.36
N THR A 142 15.84 -3.86 0.54
CA THR A 142 15.91 -3.62 1.98
C THR A 142 17.19 -4.25 2.52
N ILE A 143 17.96 -3.47 3.25
CA ILE A 143 19.23 -3.93 3.85
C ILE A 143 19.22 -3.73 5.36
N GLN A 144 19.98 -4.56 6.04
CA GLN A 144 20.34 -4.37 7.44
C GLN A 144 21.84 -4.17 7.56
N PHE A 145 22.25 -3.17 8.32
CA PHE A 145 23.67 -2.95 8.64
C PHE A 145 24.17 -4.06 9.59
N LYS A 146 25.22 -4.76 9.16
CA LYS A 146 25.95 -5.70 10.02
C LYS A 146 26.88 -4.94 10.96
N GLU A 147 27.51 -3.88 10.44
CA GLU A 147 28.41 -2.99 11.16
C GLU A 147 28.04 -1.54 10.90
N GLY A 148 28.13 -0.71 11.94
CA GLY A 148 27.91 0.73 11.87
C GLY A 148 29.17 1.49 11.45
N TYR A 149 29.12 2.83 11.56
CA TYR A 149 30.28 3.68 11.29
C TYR A 149 31.45 3.33 12.21
N PRO A 150 32.72 3.34 11.71
CA PRO A 150 33.17 3.75 10.38
C PRO A 150 33.16 2.64 9.30
N ARG A 151 32.99 1.38 9.65
CA ARG A 151 33.07 0.25 8.69
C ARG A 151 31.68 -0.24 8.32
N LEU A 152 31.01 0.51 7.43
CA LEU A 152 29.65 0.15 7.00
C LEU A 152 29.64 -1.14 6.18
N SER A 153 29.03 -2.18 6.70
CA SER A 153 28.75 -3.41 5.96
C SER A 153 27.27 -3.79 6.08
N VAL A 154 26.72 -4.39 5.04
CA VAL A 154 25.29 -4.65 4.91
C VAL A 154 24.99 -6.08 4.50
N LYS A 155 23.80 -6.55 4.85
CA LYS A 155 23.16 -7.74 4.28
C LYS A 155 21.80 -7.36 3.71
N GLU A 156 21.38 -8.04 2.66
CA GLU A 156 20.03 -8.00 2.12
C GLU A 156 19.09 -8.75 3.08
N ILE A 157 17.93 -8.18 3.37
CA ILE A 157 16.88 -8.78 4.21
C ILE A 157 15.53 -8.67 3.52
N ASP A 158 14.57 -9.49 3.94
CA ASP A 158 13.17 -9.33 3.58
C ASP A 158 12.51 -8.24 4.43
N ASN A 159 11.56 -7.49 3.85
CA ASN A 159 10.81 -6.44 4.56
C ASN A 159 10.07 -6.97 5.79
N SER A 160 9.66 -8.24 5.78
CA SER A 160 9.00 -8.91 6.90
C SER A 160 9.89 -9.09 8.13
N GLU A 161 11.22 -9.00 7.98
CA GLU A 161 12.17 -9.04 9.10
C GLU A 161 12.17 -7.72 9.91
N SER A 162 11.59 -6.65 9.38
CA SER A 162 11.43 -5.41 10.13
C SER A 162 10.38 -5.56 11.23
N LYS A 163 10.73 -5.20 12.46
CA LYS A 163 9.79 -5.17 13.60
C LYS A 163 8.79 -4.03 13.55
N THR A 164 9.01 -3.06 12.65
CA THR A 164 8.16 -1.88 12.49
C THR A 164 7.45 -1.91 11.15
N TYR A 165 6.35 -1.17 11.02
CA TYR A 165 5.68 -1.00 9.73
C TYR A 165 6.63 -0.36 8.72
N TRP A 166 6.90 -1.07 7.61
CA TRP A 166 7.93 -0.65 6.66
C TRP A 166 7.36 0.00 5.39
N GLY A 167 6.06 -0.11 5.18
CA GLY A 167 5.32 0.38 4.02
C GLY A 167 4.27 -0.62 3.56
N TYR A 168 3.62 -0.35 2.46
CA TYR A 168 2.66 -1.23 1.82
C TYR A 168 3.13 -1.67 0.44
N ASP A 169 2.75 -2.88 0.04
CA ASP A 169 2.87 -3.33 -1.35
C ASP A 169 1.68 -2.83 -2.19
N VAL A 170 1.90 -2.65 -3.50
CA VAL A 170 0.83 -2.33 -4.46
C VAL A 170 0.79 -3.40 -5.54
N LYS A 171 -0.34 -4.10 -5.63
CA LYS A 171 -0.56 -5.20 -6.59
C LYS A 171 -1.79 -4.94 -7.45
N GLU A 172 -1.60 -5.02 -8.77
CA GLU A 172 -2.71 -4.95 -9.71
C GLU A 172 -3.37 -6.32 -9.85
N ARG A 173 -4.68 -6.32 -10.04
CA ARG A 173 -5.48 -7.51 -10.30
C ARG A 173 -6.39 -7.32 -11.51
N SER A 174 -6.40 -8.30 -12.39
CA SER A 174 -7.20 -8.26 -13.62
C SER A 174 -8.71 -8.21 -13.36
N ASN A 175 -9.16 -8.82 -12.26
CA ASN A 175 -10.54 -8.75 -11.79
C ASN A 175 -10.66 -9.05 -10.30
N LEU A 176 -11.76 -8.60 -9.70
CA LEU A 176 -12.01 -8.78 -8.27
C LEU A 176 -12.29 -10.22 -7.90
N PHE A 177 -13.05 -10.95 -8.72
CA PHE A 177 -13.46 -12.32 -8.39
C PHE A 177 -12.27 -13.26 -8.23
N SER A 178 -11.26 -13.18 -9.11
CA SER A 178 -10.05 -14.00 -8.97
C SER A 178 -9.30 -13.67 -7.68
N LEU A 179 -9.17 -12.38 -7.33
CA LEU A 179 -8.54 -11.99 -6.06
C LEU A 179 -9.25 -12.62 -4.86
N LEU A 180 -10.60 -12.55 -4.84
CA LEU A 180 -11.38 -13.08 -3.72
C LEU A 180 -11.34 -14.61 -3.63
N SER A 181 -11.34 -15.30 -4.78
CA SER A 181 -11.27 -16.76 -4.86
C SER A 181 -9.91 -17.32 -4.43
N GLU A 182 -8.84 -16.58 -4.68
CA GLU A 182 -7.46 -16.92 -4.32
C GLU A 182 -7.09 -16.52 -2.89
N TRP A 183 -7.90 -15.66 -2.25
CA TRP A 183 -7.57 -15.12 -0.94
C TRP A 183 -7.63 -16.18 0.15
N LYS A 184 -6.54 -16.29 0.91
CA LYS A 184 -6.45 -17.16 2.08
C LYS A 184 -6.58 -16.31 3.34
N GLY A 185 -7.74 -16.41 4.00
CA GLY A 185 -8.06 -15.64 5.21
C GLY A 185 -9.47 -15.04 5.15
N ASN A 186 -9.70 -14.07 6.00
CA ASN A 186 -11.00 -13.42 6.12
C ASN A 186 -11.19 -12.29 5.10
N ILE A 187 -12.44 -12.10 4.66
CA ILE A 187 -12.82 -11.04 3.72
C ILE A 187 -13.96 -10.21 4.31
N ILE A 188 -13.78 -8.90 4.39
CA ILE A 188 -14.84 -7.95 4.66
C ILE A 188 -15.18 -7.22 3.36
N ILE A 189 -16.43 -7.29 2.95
CA ILE A 189 -16.97 -6.53 1.84
C ILE A 189 -17.70 -5.32 2.42
N THR A 190 -17.22 -4.12 2.13
CA THR A 190 -17.89 -2.89 2.52
C THR A 190 -19.11 -2.67 1.63
N SER A 191 -20.27 -2.48 2.25
CA SER A 191 -21.52 -2.31 1.50
C SER A 191 -22.56 -1.57 2.33
N ARG A 192 -23.20 -0.56 1.74
CA ARG A 192 -24.37 0.11 2.35
C ARG A 192 -25.52 -0.86 2.67
N LYS A 193 -25.65 -1.93 1.86
CA LYS A 193 -26.68 -2.98 2.04
C LYS A 193 -26.19 -4.13 2.94
N GLY A 194 -24.98 -4.05 3.49
CA GLY A 194 -24.41 -5.05 4.40
C GLY A 194 -25.06 -5.00 5.80
N LYS A 195 -24.77 -6.02 6.61
CA LYS A 195 -25.16 -5.99 8.03
C LYS A 195 -24.42 -4.85 8.73
N ILE A 196 -25.13 -4.12 9.60
CA ILE A 196 -24.48 -3.08 10.41
C ILE A 196 -23.33 -3.70 11.19
N VAL A 197 -22.18 -3.05 11.15
CA VAL A 197 -21.01 -3.51 11.87
C VAL A 197 -21.25 -3.44 13.37
N THR A 198 -20.89 -4.49 14.10
CA THR A 198 -20.94 -4.54 15.56
C THR A 198 -19.55 -4.87 16.11
N LYS A 199 -19.37 -4.69 17.41
CA LYS A 199 -18.13 -5.05 18.10
C LYS A 199 -17.81 -6.53 17.91
N GLU A 200 -18.77 -7.42 18.08
CA GLU A 200 -18.59 -8.87 17.93
C GLU A 200 -18.16 -9.25 16.50
N HIS A 201 -18.71 -8.54 15.49
CA HIS A 201 -18.26 -8.75 14.11
C HIS A 201 -16.78 -8.50 13.95
N LEU A 202 -16.26 -7.43 14.57
CA LEU A 202 -14.86 -7.03 14.40
C LEU A 202 -13.91 -7.82 15.31
N GLU A 203 -14.33 -8.16 16.53
CA GLU A 203 -13.54 -8.99 17.44
C GLU A 203 -13.18 -10.34 16.83
N LYS A 204 -14.09 -10.94 16.04
CA LYS A 204 -13.80 -12.17 15.32
C LYS A 204 -12.59 -12.04 14.40
N TYR A 205 -12.44 -10.89 13.73
CA TYR A 205 -11.32 -10.64 12.81
C TYR A 205 -10.07 -10.17 13.54
N THR A 206 -10.20 -9.27 14.51
CA THR A 206 -9.03 -8.68 15.20
C THR A 206 -8.34 -9.67 16.14
N LYS A 207 -9.07 -10.67 16.66
CA LYS A 207 -8.53 -11.77 17.48
C LYS A 207 -8.02 -12.95 16.64
N SER A 208 -8.29 -12.98 15.31
CA SER A 208 -7.82 -14.01 14.41
C SER A 208 -6.37 -13.76 14.00
N GLU A 209 -5.57 -14.81 13.86
CA GLU A 209 -4.24 -14.73 13.26
C GLU A 209 -4.28 -14.67 11.72
N GLU A 210 -5.44 -14.98 11.12
CA GLU A 210 -5.62 -14.95 9.68
C GLU A 210 -5.54 -13.54 9.11
N ASN A 211 -5.06 -13.44 7.88
CA ASN A 211 -5.02 -12.18 7.16
C ASN A 211 -6.43 -11.70 6.81
N LEU A 212 -6.62 -10.38 6.82
CA LEU A 212 -7.88 -9.73 6.51
C LEU A 212 -7.78 -8.92 5.22
N LEU A 213 -8.69 -9.17 4.29
CA LEU A 213 -8.90 -8.34 3.10
C LEU A 213 -10.16 -7.50 3.28
N VAL A 214 -10.04 -6.18 3.18
CA VAL A 214 -11.17 -5.25 3.17
C VAL A 214 -11.40 -4.76 1.74
N VAL A 215 -12.58 -5.02 1.20
CA VAL A 215 -12.92 -4.78 -0.21
C VAL A 215 -13.88 -3.60 -0.33
N PHE A 216 -13.53 -2.64 -1.16
CA PHE A 216 -14.34 -1.46 -1.46
C PHE A 216 -14.91 -1.55 -2.88
N GLY A 217 -16.13 -1.06 -3.06
CA GLY A 217 -16.77 -0.93 -4.36
C GLY A 217 -16.34 0.35 -5.10
N SER A 218 -16.86 0.52 -6.30
CA SER A 218 -16.68 1.74 -7.10
C SER A 218 -17.71 2.81 -6.77
N PRO A 219 -17.53 4.05 -7.25
CA PRO A 219 -18.52 5.10 -7.09
C PRO A 219 -19.92 4.72 -7.63
N GLU A 220 -19.96 3.96 -8.72
CA GLU A 220 -21.21 3.58 -9.40
C GLU A 220 -21.73 2.19 -8.99
N LYS A 221 -20.83 1.24 -8.69
CA LYS A 221 -21.19 -0.17 -8.45
C LYS A 221 -20.68 -0.70 -7.13
N GLY A 222 -21.58 -1.30 -6.37
CA GLY A 222 -21.20 -2.04 -5.17
C GLY A 222 -20.43 -3.33 -5.51
N VAL A 223 -19.67 -3.86 -4.54
CA VAL A 223 -18.86 -5.08 -4.70
C VAL A 223 -19.69 -6.28 -5.19
N HIS A 224 -20.91 -6.45 -4.67
CA HIS A 224 -21.82 -7.53 -5.09
C HIS A 224 -22.19 -7.44 -6.58
N GLU A 225 -22.37 -6.24 -7.06
CA GLU A 225 -22.70 -5.97 -8.47
C GLU A 225 -21.49 -6.23 -9.37
N ILE A 226 -20.29 -5.79 -8.96
CA ILE A 226 -19.04 -6.01 -9.68
C ILE A 226 -18.75 -7.53 -9.82
N ILE A 227 -19.04 -8.31 -8.79
CA ILE A 227 -18.82 -9.78 -8.82
C ILE A 227 -19.92 -10.50 -9.63
N GLY A 228 -21.06 -9.89 -9.83
CA GLY A 228 -22.12 -10.43 -10.69
C GLY A 228 -22.71 -11.75 -10.21
N GLY A 229 -23.21 -11.81 -8.97
CA GLY A 229 -23.90 -12.97 -8.41
C GLY A 229 -23.01 -14.15 -7.98
N ARG A 230 -21.69 -14.05 -8.16
CA ARG A 230 -20.72 -15.11 -7.80
C ARG A 230 -20.28 -15.08 -6.33
N MET A 231 -20.94 -14.28 -5.49
CA MET A 231 -20.59 -14.15 -4.05
C MET A 231 -20.67 -15.46 -3.28
N ASN A 232 -21.61 -16.35 -3.64
CA ASN A 232 -21.76 -17.67 -3.03
C ASN A 232 -20.52 -18.59 -3.22
N LYS A 233 -19.63 -18.24 -4.16
CA LYS A 233 -18.37 -18.93 -4.40
C LYS A 233 -17.19 -18.33 -3.63
N VAL A 234 -17.39 -17.21 -2.94
CA VAL A 234 -16.34 -16.55 -2.16
C VAL A 234 -16.45 -16.99 -0.70
N GLN A 235 -15.47 -17.78 -0.27
CA GLN A 235 -15.43 -18.29 1.11
C GLN A 235 -14.98 -17.21 2.10
N ASN A 236 -15.30 -17.39 3.39
CA ASN A 236 -14.88 -16.52 4.51
C ASN A 236 -15.16 -15.04 4.31
N SER A 237 -16.21 -14.71 3.54
CA SER A 237 -16.59 -13.33 3.26
C SER A 237 -17.82 -12.90 4.05
N LYS A 238 -17.83 -11.63 4.48
CA LYS A 238 -18.96 -10.99 5.14
C LYS A 238 -19.16 -9.58 4.64
N SER A 239 -20.40 -9.26 4.25
CA SER A 239 -20.76 -7.90 3.86
C SER A 239 -21.18 -7.10 5.09
N LEU A 240 -20.47 -5.99 5.35
CA LEU A 240 -20.67 -5.12 6.51
C LEU A 240 -20.91 -3.68 6.09
N ASN A 241 -21.83 -3.02 6.77
CA ASN A 241 -22.10 -1.59 6.68
C ASN A 241 -21.39 -0.87 7.83
N PHE A 242 -20.39 -0.05 7.51
CA PHE A 242 -19.62 0.74 8.47
C PHE A 242 -20.20 2.14 8.70
N PHE A 243 -21.16 2.57 7.88
CA PHE A 243 -21.76 3.90 7.90
C PHE A 243 -23.30 3.78 7.94
N PRO A 244 -23.87 3.16 8.99
CA PRO A 244 -25.31 3.04 9.10
C PRO A 244 -25.94 4.43 9.22
N ASN A 245 -27.12 4.61 8.59
CA ASN A 245 -27.88 5.86 8.62
C ASN A 245 -27.13 7.08 8.07
N GLN A 246 -26.21 6.86 7.09
CA GLN A 246 -25.54 7.98 6.43
C GLN A 246 -26.55 8.96 5.81
N ALA A 247 -26.33 10.26 6.01
CA ALA A 247 -27.19 11.31 5.47
C ALA A 247 -26.87 11.64 4.00
N THR A 248 -25.63 11.36 3.56
CA THR A 248 -25.21 11.53 2.16
C THR A 248 -25.68 10.37 1.31
N GLU A 249 -25.96 10.60 0.06
CA GLU A 249 -26.38 9.55 -0.88
C GLU A 249 -25.27 8.47 -1.01
N THR A 250 -24.03 8.90 -1.11
CA THR A 250 -22.84 8.04 -1.20
C THR A 250 -21.78 8.47 -0.20
N VAL A 251 -20.96 7.54 0.25
CA VAL A 251 -19.69 7.79 0.95
C VAL A 251 -18.59 7.62 -0.08
N ARG A 252 -17.74 8.62 -0.27
CA ARG A 252 -16.61 8.56 -1.22
C ARG A 252 -15.59 7.50 -0.77
N LEU A 253 -14.82 6.96 -1.71
CA LEU A 253 -13.87 5.90 -1.40
C LEU A 253 -12.87 6.29 -0.31
N GLU A 254 -12.30 7.49 -0.36
CA GLU A 254 -11.33 7.98 0.61
C GLU A 254 -11.93 8.10 2.02
N GLU A 255 -13.20 8.50 2.12
CA GLU A 255 -13.95 8.57 3.37
C GLU A 255 -14.28 7.16 3.88
N ALA A 256 -14.76 6.29 2.99
CA ALA A 256 -15.08 4.90 3.29
C ALA A 256 -13.84 4.14 3.77
N LEU A 257 -12.70 4.32 3.11
CA LEU A 257 -11.44 3.68 3.47
C LEU A 257 -10.97 4.14 4.85
N LEU A 258 -10.88 5.46 5.06
CA LEU A 258 -10.42 6.04 6.32
C LEU A 258 -11.34 5.62 7.49
N GLY A 259 -12.65 5.78 7.34
CA GLY A 259 -13.62 5.47 8.39
C GLY A 259 -13.69 3.97 8.70
N THR A 260 -13.72 3.11 7.67
CA THR A 260 -13.71 1.65 7.87
C THR A 260 -12.46 1.19 8.61
N LEU A 261 -11.28 1.65 8.18
CA LEU A 261 -10.01 1.27 8.81
C LEU A 261 -9.91 1.83 10.24
N ALA A 262 -10.42 3.03 10.51
CA ALA A 262 -10.47 3.60 11.85
C ALA A 262 -11.33 2.74 12.79
N ILE A 263 -12.53 2.32 12.34
CA ILE A 263 -13.44 1.48 13.11
C ILE A 263 -12.80 0.10 13.40
N ILE A 264 -12.17 -0.52 12.39
CA ILE A 264 -11.46 -1.80 12.56
C ILE A 264 -10.30 -1.64 13.55
N ASN A 265 -9.53 -0.56 13.44
CA ASN A 265 -8.38 -0.31 14.30
C ASN A 265 -8.76 -0.04 15.75
N ALA A 266 -9.91 0.60 16.01
CA ALA A 266 -10.43 0.86 17.35
C ALA A 266 -10.84 -0.43 18.12
N GLN A 267 -10.92 -1.57 17.43
CA GLN A 267 -11.26 -2.86 18.03
C GLN A 267 -10.05 -3.82 18.15
N LYS A 268 -8.82 -3.33 17.85
CA LYS A 268 -7.58 -4.06 18.12
C LYS A 268 -7.15 -3.86 19.58
#